data_0b586e8ee9f40cc71f86681979b046eb
#
_entry.id   0b586e8ee9f40cc71f86681979b046eb
#
_cell.length_a   1.000
_cell.length_b   1.000
_cell.length_c   1.000
_cell.angle_alpha   90.00
_cell.angle_beta   90.00
_cell.angle_gamma   90.00
#
_symmetry.space_group_name_H-M   'P 1'
#
loop_
_entity.id
_entity.type
_entity.pdbx_description
1 polymer ?
#
loop_
_entity_poly.entity_id
_entity_poly.type
_entity_poly.pdbx_seq_one_letter_code
_entity_poly.pdbx_strand_id
1 'polypeptide(L)'
;MSSKITIYDVARKADVSLATVSRVLNNPTRVKEKTRNRVLEVIKELGYRPNAIARGLASRRSTNIGLIVPTLSRASISEMTNGIADIADKYRYSVFLNVTHNESELQTDSWENMIASQVDGVLLACDQMGEDQMSRLLGETVPTVLLGFRDSQSRVPAVLIDYATAAYEATKKLIDNGNKDVAFLTVEEEFETNPEKEAGYVKAIEEAGLKTRVLKFADKFETSIGEFKDFFANEKAPDAALAIRDSMAIGFMNAAIDSGLSVPDDIEVIGFQNTQYALMSRPQLSTVNVPTYEIGAVAMRLLTKLMNKEEEVVEEEEVMLPHSFVWRGSTKK
;
A
#
# COMPACT_ATOMS: atom_id res chain seq x y z
N MET A 1 6.65 4.75 -44.76
CA MET A 1 5.98 4.33 -43.49
C MET A 1 5.84 2.81 -43.55
N SER A 2 6.54 2.06 -42.71
CA SER A 2 6.39 0.59 -42.64
C SER A 2 4.98 0.29 -42.10
N SER A 3 4.15 -0.40 -42.87
CA SER A 3 2.81 -0.79 -42.41
C SER A 3 2.95 -1.75 -41.25
N LYS A 4 2.27 -1.44 -40.14
CA LYS A 4 2.28 -2.26 -38.92
C LYS A 4 1.71 -3.64 -39.26
N ILE A 5 2.49 -4.68 -39.05
CA ILE A 5 2.08 -6.07 -39.29
C ILE A 5 0.86 -6.41 -38.41
N THR A 6 -0.13 -6.99 -39.02
CA THR A 6 -1.44 -7.29 -38.39
C THR A 6 -1.65 -8.79 -38.20
N ILE A 7 -2.64 -9.18 -37.42
CA ILE A 7 -3.04 -10.58 -37.26
C ILE A 7 -3.54 -11.19 -38.57
N TYR A 8 -4.06 -10.39 -39.50
CA TYR A 8 -4.46 -10.79 -40.84
C TYR A 8 -3.26 -11.22 -41.68
N ASP A 9 -2.12 -10.55 -41.54
CA ASP A 9 -0.89 -10.91 -42.27
C ASP A 9 -0.32 -12.24 -41.78
N VAL A 10 -0.41 -12.50 -40.45
CA VAL A 10 -0.05 -13.79 -39.87
C VAL A 10 -0.97 -14.90 -40.39
N ALA A 11 -2.29 -14.68 -40.35
CA ALA A 11 -3.27 -15.65 -40.84
C ALA A 11 -3.04 -16.03 -42.32
N ARG A 12 -2.83 -15.00 -43.16
CA ARG A 12 -2.55 -15.17 -44.59
C ARG A 12 -1.25 -15.96 -44.82
N LYS A 13 -0.15 -15.59 -44.15
CA LYS A 13 1.14 -16.24 -44.33
C LYS A 13 1.19 -17.65 -43.75
N ALA A 14 0.51 -17.89 -42.63
CA ALA A 14 0.40 -19.22 -42.02
C ALA A 14 -0.66 -20.10 -42.70
N ASP A 15 -1.41 -19.59 -43.69
CA ASP A 15 -2.49 -20.28 -44.38
C ASP A 15 -3.50 -20.94 -43.42
N VAL A 16 -4.00 -20.13 -42.48
CA VAL A 16 -5.01 -20.50 -41.48
C VAL A 16 -6.03 -19.38 -41.30
N SER A 17 -7.16 -19.72 -40.71
CA SER A 17 -8.17 -18.70 -40.37
C SER A 17 -7.67 -17.76 -39.25
N LEU A 18 -8.21 -16.53 -39.20
CA LEU A 18 -7.98 -15.57 -38.12
C LEU A 18 -8.29 -16.17 -36.74
N ALA A 19 -9.40 -16.94 -36.67
CA ALA A 19 -9.80 -17.64 -35.44
C ALA A 19 -8.75 -18.68 -35.00
N THR A 20 -8.04 -19.31 -35.93
CA THR A 20 -6.96 -20.26 -35.62
C THR A 20 -5.75 -19.53 -35.05
N VAL A 21 -5.34 -18.40 -35.64
CA VAL A 21 -4.25 -17.56 -35.07
C VAL A 21 -4.60 -17.09 -33.68
N SER A 22 -5.81 -16.57 -33.48
CA SER A 22 -6.30 -16.16 -32.16
C SER A 22 -6.27 -17.30 -31.13
N ARG A 23 -6.69 -18.52 -31.52
CA ARG A 23 -6.61 -19.70 -30.62
C ARG A 23 -5.16 -20.07 -30.29
N VAL A 24 -4.25 -20.03 -31.25
CA VAL A 24 -2.82 -20.30 -30.99
C VAL A 24 -2.26 -19.33 -29.98
N LEU A 25 -2.64 -18.04 -30.04
CA LEU A 25 -2.18 -17.01 -29.13
C LEU A 25 -2.79 -17.11 -27.72
N ASN A 26 -4.09 -17.45 -27.62
CA ASN A 26 -4.83 -17.40 -26.37
C ASN A 26 -5.02 -18.79 -25.70
N ASN A 27 -5.13 -19.86 -26.47
CA ASN A 27 -5.36 -21.23 -26.01
C ASN A 27 -4.56 -22.24 -26.84
N PRO A 28 -3.22 -22.23 -26.78
CA PRO A 28 -2.35 -23.03 -27.67
C PRO A 28 -2.56 -24.54 -27.55
N THR A 29 -3.02 -25.00 -26.38
CA THR A 29 -3.29 -26.43 -26.14
C THR A 29 -4.51 -26.96 -26.89
N ARG A 30 -5.43 -26.07 -27.34
CA ARG A 30 -6.61 -26.44 -28.11
C ARG A 30 -6.36 -26.49 -29.62
N VAL A 31 -5.11 -26.29 -30.06
CA VAL A 31 -4.72 -26.33 -31.49
C VAL A 31 -3.72 -27.46 -31.71
N LYS A 32 -3.90 -28.20 -32.80
CA LYS A 32 -2.97 -29.28 -33.18
C LYS A 32 -1.54 -28.74 -33.25
N GLU A 33 -0.59 -29.50 -32.73
CA GLU A 33 0.81 -29.11 -32.60
C GLU A 33 1.42 -28.60 -33.92
N LYS A 34 1.22 -29.30 -35.04
CA LYS A 34 1.70 -28.87 -36.34
C LYS A 34 1.20 -27.49 -36.76
N THR A 35 -0.07 -27.21 -36.53
CA THR A 35 -0.68 -25.91 -36.85
C THR A 35 -0.18 -24.81 -35.90
N ARG A 36 -0.04 -25.13 -34.62
CA ARG A 36 0.48 -24.23 -33.61
C ARG A 36 1.91 -23.79 -33.93
N ASN A 37 2.79 -24.75 -34.21
CA ASN A 37 4.19 -24.47 -34.51
C ASN A 37 4.33 -23.62 -35.78
N ARG A 38 3.58 -23.93 -36.86
CA ARG A 38 3.55 -23.13 -38.08
C ARG A 38 3.16 -21.68 -37.83
N VAL A 39 2.10 -21.43 -37.01
CA VAL A 39 1.65 -20.08 -36.68
C VAL A 39 2.71 -19.35 -35.87
N LEU A 40 3.32 -19.99 -34.87
CA LEU A 40 4.36 -19.38 -34.02
C LEU A 40 5.62 -19.02 -34.82
N GLU A 41 6.03 -19.87 -35.81
CA GLU A 41 7.12 -19.55 -36.71
C GLU A 41 6.83 -18.31 -37.56
N VAL A 42 5.62 -18.20 -38.11
CA VAL A 42 5.21 -17.04 -38.90
C VAL A 42 5.15 -15.78 -38.07
N ILE A 43 4.66 -15.86 -36.80
CA ILE A 43 4.66 -14.74 -35.85
C ILE A 43 6.09 -14.24 -35.63
N LYS A 44 7.03 -15.16 -35.38
CA LYS A 44 8.45 -14.83 -35.17
C LYS A 44 9.08 -14.22 -36.43
N GLU A 45 8.82 -14.78 -37.58
CA GLU A 45 9.37 -14.33 -38.88
C GLU A 45 8.88 -12.92 -39.25
N LEU A 46 7.58 -12.65 -39.04
CA LEU A 46 6.99 -11.34 -39.30
C LEU A 46 7.27 -10.30 -38.21
N GLY A 47 7.78 -10.72 -37.07
CA GLY A 47 7.92 -9.83 -35.89
C GLY A 47 6.55 -9.35 -35.40
N TYR A 48 5.48 -10.11 -35.62
CA TYR A 48 4.14 -9.75 -35.19
C TYR A 48 4.06 -9.71 -33.65
N ARG A 49 3.59 -8.60 -33.10
CA ARG A 49 3.26 -8.46 -31.66
C ARG A 49 1.75 -8.36 -31.52
N PRO A 50 1.13 -9.27 -30.73
CA PRO A 50 -0.30 -9.19 -30.45
C PRO A 50 -0.66 -7.83 -29.88
N ASN A 51 -1.72 -7.21 -30.41
CA ASN A 51 -2.22 -5.95 -29.89
C ASN A 51 -3.07 -6.24 -28.64
N ALA A 52 -2.62 -5.76 -27.47
CA ALA A 52 -3.31 -5.94 -26.20
C ALA A 52 -4.72 -5.31 -26.21
N ILE A 53 -4.89 -4.16 -26.86
CA ILE A 53 -6.19 -3.48 -26.99
C ILE A 53 -7.18 -4.34 -27.79
N ALA A 54 -6.75 -4.89 -28.94
CA ALA A 54 -7.59 -5.75 -29.76
C ALA A 54 -7.96 -7.06 -29.04
N ARG A 55 -7.06 -7.55 -28.20
CA ARG A 55 -7.29 -8.74 -27.36
C ARG A 55 -8.27 -8.44 -26.24
N GLY A 56 -8.13 -7.30 -25.56
CA GLY A 56 -9.03 -6.82 -24.52
C GLY A 56 -10.46 -6.65 -25.02
N LEU A 57 -10.63 -6.04 -26.19
CA LEU A 57 -11.95 -5.90 -26.85
C LEU A 57 -12.63 -7.26 -27.13
N ALA A 58 -11.84 -8.27 -27.52
CA ALA A 58 -12.37 -9.61 -27.81
C ALA A 58 -12.69 -10.42 -26.55
N SER A 59 -11.94 -10.22 -25.46
CA SER A 59 -12.10 -10.95 -24.19
C SER A 59 -12.97 -10.20 -23.17
N ARG A 60 -13.30 -8.94 -23.39
CA ARG A 60 -13.89 -7.99 -22.42
C ARG A 60 -13.05 -7.85 -21.15
N ARG A 61 -11.74 -8.07 -21.23
CA ARG A 61 -10.76 -7.90 -20.15
C ARG A 61 -9.54 -7.18 -20.67
N SER A 62 -9.14 -6.12 -19.99
CA SER A 62 -7.96 -5.33 -20.35
C SER A 62 -6.66 -6.01 -19.92
N THR A 63 -6.72 -6.90 -18.92
CA THR A 63 -5.57 -7.43 -18.18
C THR A 63 -4.72 -6.36 -17.52
N ASN A 64 -5.35 -5.23 -17.18
CA ASN A 64 -4.76 -4.13 -16.45
C ASN A 64 -5.50 -3.94 -15.12
N ILE A 65 -4.78 -3.62 -14.08
CA ILE A 65 -5.35 -3.14 -12.81
C ILE A 65 -4.86 -1.72 -12.53
N GLY A 66 -5.68 -0.93 -11.88
CA GLY A 66 -5.30 0.37 -11.35
C GLY A 66 -4.71 0.23 -9.96
N LEU A 67 -3.63 0.96 -9.68
CA LEU A 67 -3.09 1.17 -8.36
C LEU A 67 -3.01 2.67 -8.10
N ILE A 68 -3.79 3.15 -7.13
CA ILE A 68 -3.81 4.55 -6.72
C ILE A 68 -3.14 4.63 -5.36
N VAL A 69 -2.11 5.48 -5.24
CA VAL A 69 -1.34 5.65 -4.00
C VAL A 69 -1.11 7.13 -3.69
N PRO A 70 -0.95 7.52 -2.41
CA PRO A 70 -0.74 8.92 -2.05
C PRO A 70 0.64 9.42 -2.45
N THR A 71 1.67 8.59 -2.36
CA THR A 71 3.07 8.96 -2.67
C THR A 71 3.91 7.70 -2.87
N LEU A 72 5.01 7.83 -3.60
CA LEU A 72 6.04 6.77 -3.71
C LEU A 72 7.25 6.99 -2.79
N SER A 73 7.34 8.13 -2.14
CA SER A 73 8.47 8.46 -1.26
C SER A 73 8.45 7.71 0.07
N ARG A 74 7.29 7.17 0.49
CA ARG A 74 7.19 6.36 1.70
C ARG A 74 7.60 4.92 1.42
N ALA A 75 8.58 4.40 2.17
CA ALA A 75 9.08 3.04 2.01
C ALA A 75 7.99 1.96 2.14
N SER A 76 7.00 2.16 3.03
CA SER A 76 5.86 1.25 3.17
C SER A 76 5.00 1.13 1.91
N ILE A 77 4.77 2.26 1.20
CA ILE A 77 4.03 2.26 -0.07
C ILE A 77 4.82 1.53 -1.15
N SER A 78 6.13 1.75 -1.22
CA SER A 78 7.00 1.04 -2.17
C SER A 78 6.99 -0.48 -1.92
N GLU A 79 7.06 -0.90 -0.66
CA GLU A 79 7.05 -2.32 -0.28
C GLU A 79 5.69 -2.98 -0.56
N MET A 80 4.59 -2.29 -0.27
CA MET A 80 3.24 -2.71 -0.62
C MET A 80 3.09 -2.86 -2.16
N THR A 81 3.63 -1.90 -2.92
CA THR A 81 3.62 -1.94 -4.39
C THR A 81 4.38 -3.16 -4.93
N ASN A 82 5.50 -3.54 -4.30
CA ASN A 82 6.23 -4.77 -4.67
C ASN A 82 5.36 -6.01 -4.47
N GLY A 83 4.67 -6.12 -3.34
CA GLY A 83 3.75 -7.24 -3.08
C GLY A 83 2.63 -7.33 -4.12
N ILE A 84 2.08 -6.18 -4.52
CA ILE A 84 1.08 -6.09 -5.61
C ILE A 84 1.68 -6.55 -6.94
N ALA A 85 2.85 -6.02 -7.30
CA ALA A 85 3.50 -6.30 -8.59
C ALA A 85 3.83 -7.79 -8.75
N ASP A 86 4.36 -8.44 -7.72
CA ASP A 86 4.71 -9.86 -7.75
C ASP A 86 3.48 -10.75 -7.96
N ILE A 87 2.35 -10.40 -7.36
CA ILE A 87 1.10 -11.15 -7.53
C ILE A 87 0.43 -10.81 -8.87
N ALA A 88 0.47 -9.54 -9.30
CA ALA A 88 -0.04 -9.12 -10.61
C ALA A 88 0.68 -9.87 -11.74
N ASP A 89 2.02 -9.96 -11.69
CA ASP A 89 2.81 -10.70 -12.68
C ASP A 89 2.41 -12.19 -12.72
N LYS A 90 2.25 -12.82 -11.56
CA LYS A 90 1.80 -14.22 -11.45
C LYS A 90 0.46 -14.46 -12.14
N TYR A 91 -0.47 -13.51 -12.05
CA TYR A 91 -1.79 -13.55 -12.68
C TYR A 91 -1.80 -12.91 -14.07
N ARG A 92 -0.65 -12.42 -14.57
CA ARG A 92 -0.46 -11.76 -15.87
C ARG A 92 -1.27 -10.49 -16.04
N TYR A 93 -1.37 -9.70 -14.98
CA TYR A 93 -1.91 -8.34 -14.99
C TYR A 93 -0.77 -7.31 -15.08
N SER A 94 -1.02 -6.24 -15.84
CA SER A 94 -0.20 -5.03 -15.78
C SER A 94 -0.77 -4.06 -14.74
N VAL A 95 0.11 -3.36 -14.03
CA VAL A 95 -0.29 -2.37 -13.01
C VAL A 95 -0.17 -0.97 -13.60
N PHE A 96 -1.28 -0.22 -13.62
CA PHE A 96 -1.31 1.20 -13.94
C PHE A 96 -1.28 1.99 -12.63
N LEU A 97 -0.20 2.71 -12.43
CA LEU A 97 0.04 3.45 -11.19
C LEU A 97 -0.30 4.93 -11.35
N ASN A 98 -1.13 5.45 -10.44
CA ASN A 98 -1.37 6.88 -10.26
C ASN A 98 -0.96 7.31 -8.85
N VAL A 99 -0.34 8.50 -8.75
CA VAL A 99 0.08 9.11 -7.49
C VAL A 99 -0.73 10.38 -7.27
N THR A 100 -1.37 10.50 -6.10
CA THR A 100 -2.32 11.59 -5.81
C THR A 100 -1.73 12.73 -4.98
N HIS A 101 -0.51 12.57 -4.46
CA HIS A 101 0.16 13.57 -3.62
C HIS A 101 -0.68 14.06 -2.41
N ASN A 102 -1.59 13.22 -1.92
CA ASN A 102 -2.57 13.52 -0.85
C ASN A 102 -3.59 14.63 -1.23
N GLU A 103 -3.77 14.89 -2.52
CA GLU A 103 -4.76 15.86 -3.00
C GLU A 103 -6.05 15.12 -3.36
N SER A 104 -7.17 15.52 -2.74
CA SER A 104 -8.46 14.85 -2.94
C SER A 104 -8.99 14.98 -4.38
N GLU A 105 -8.71 16.10 -5.04
CA GLU A 105 -9.05 16.27 -6.46
C GLU A 105 -8.27 15.31 -7.35
N LEU A 106 -6.94 15.20 -7.16
CA LEU A 106 -6.11 14.23 -7.89
C LEU A 106 -6.49 12.78 -7.60
N GLN A 107 -7.02 12.47 -6.42
CA GLN A 107 -7.55 11.15 -6.11
C GLN A 107 -8.79 10.85 -6.94
N THR A 108 -9.71 11.79 -7.06
CA THR A 108 -10.92 11.67 -7.90
C THR A 108 -10.54 11.53 -9.37
N ASP A 109 -9.68 12.40 -9.89
CA ASP A 109 -9.21 12.34 -11.28
C ASP A 109 -8.48 11.03 -11.59
N SER A 110 -7.68 10.54 -10.63
CA SER A 110 -6.99 9.25 -10.75
C SER A 110 -7.99 8.10 -10.86
N TRP A 111 -9.05 8.12 -10.08
CA TRP A 111 -10.13 7.14 -10.15
C TRP A 111 -10.83 7.17 -11.52
N GLU A 112 -11.28 8.35 -11.96
CA GLU A 112 -11.93 8.53 -13.26
C GLU A 112 -11.03 8.09 -14.42
N ASN A 113 -9.73 8.38 -14.36
CA ASN A 113 -8.75 7.94 -15.36
C ASN A 113 -8.61 6.41 -15.40
N MET A 114 -8.66 5.72 -14.24
CA MET A 114 -8.64 4.25 -14.20
C MET A 114 -9.88 3.67 -14.86
N ILE A 115 -11.07 4.22 -14.57
CA ILE A 115 -12.34 3.81 -15.18
C ILE A 115 -12.29 4.05 -16.71
N ALA A 116 -11.88 5.24 -17.15
CA ALA A 116 -11.75 5.56 -18.57
C ALA A 116 -10.73 4.66 -19.30
N SER A 117 -9.70 4.21 -18.60
CA SER A 117 -8.70 3.26 -19.10
C SER A 117 -9.19 1.80 -19.11
N GLN A 118 -10.42 1.55 -18.67
CA GLN A 118 -11.04 0.23 -18.64
C GLN A 118 -10.19 -0.80 -17.88
N VAL A 119 -9.64 -0.43 -16.73
CA VAL A 119 -8.97 -1.40 -15.85
C VAL A 119 -9.96 -2.45 -15.35
N ASP A 120 -9.51 -3.68 -15.16
CA ASP A 120 -10.36 -4.79 -14.71
C ASP A 120 -10.68 -4.70 -13.21
N GLY A 121 -9.87 -3.96 -12.43
CA GLY A 121 -10.06 -3.71 -11.01
C GLY A 121 -9.10 -2.64 -10.49
N VAL A 122 -9.34 -2.14 -9.29
CA VAL A 122 -8.54 -1.08 -8.66
C VAL A 122 -8.10 -1.47 -7.25
N LEU A 123 -6.84 -1.19 -6.95
CA LEU A 123 -6.27 -1.18 -5.61
C LEU A 123 -6.06 0.26 -5.17
N LEU A 124 -6.58 0.64 -4.01
CA LEU A 124 -6.56 2.01 -3.53
C LEU A 124 -5.90 2.10 -2.15
N ALA A 125 -4.77 2.80 -2.08
CA ALA A 125 -4.20 3.32 -0.85
C ALA A 125 -4.38 4.85 -0.85
N CYS A 126 -4.91 5.40 0.23
CA CYS A 126 -5.01 6.84 0.41
C CYS A 126 -4.76 7.21 1.87
N ASP A 127 -4.43 8.46 2.11
CA ASP A 127 -4.29 9.00 3.47
C ASP A 127 -5.61 9.58 3.98
N GLN A 128 -6.49 10.00 3.06
CA GLN A 128 -7.83 10.53 3.36
C GLN A 128 -8.84 10.08 2.30
N MET A 129 -10.03 9.70 2.73
CA MET A 129 -11.14 9.32 1.87
C MET A 129 -12.43 10.00 2.33
N GLY A 130 -12.88 11.01 1.59
CA GLY A 130 -14.15 11.67 1.84
C GLY A 130 -15.36 10.83 1.43
N GLU A 131 -16.52 11.10 2.04
CA GLU A 131 -17.77 10.37 1.75
C GLU A 131 -18.22 10.56 0.27
N ASP A 132 -17.93 11.72 -0.33
CA ASP A 132 -18.22 11.96 -1.75
C ASP A 132 -17.36 11.07 -2.66
N GLN A 133 -16.10 10.87 -2.33
CA GLN A 133 -15.18 9.98 -3.06
C GLN A 133 -15.60 8.53 -2.89
N MET A 134 -15.95 8.13 -1.67
CA MET A 134 -16.48 6.79 -1.39
C MET A 134 -17.78 6.54 -2.16
N SER A 135 -18.70 7.51 -2.19
CA SER A 135 -19.95 7.40 -2.96
C SER A 135 -19.71 7.22 -4.45
N ARG A 136 -18.74 7.91 -5.04
CA ARG A 136 -18.35 7.74 -6.45
C ARG A 136 -17.79 6.33 -6.70
N LEU A 137 -16.89 5.87 -5.81
CA LEU A 137 -16.32 4.52 -5.88
C LEU A 137 -17.42 3.45 -5.85
N LEU A 138 -18.39 3.58 -4.95
CA LEU A 138 -19.51 2.64 -4.82
C LEU A 138 -20.49 2.71 -6.00
N GLY A 139 -20.54 3.82 -6.74
CA GLY A 139 -21.36 4.00 -7.95
C GLY A 139 -20.84 3.22 -9.16
N GLU A 140 -19.61 2.71 -9.12
CA GLU A 140 -18.98 1.99 -10.23
C GLU A 140 -19.05 0.48 -10.06
N THR A 141 -18.98 -0.23 -11.18
CA THR A 141 -19.01 -1.70 -11.20
C THR A 141 -17.64 -2.35 -11.18
N VAL A 142 -16.58 -1.55 -11.15
CA VAL A 142 -15.18 -2.02 -11.15
C VAL A 142 -14.80 -2.51 -9.76
N PRO A 143 -14.42 -3.78 -9.59
CA PRO A 143 -13.98 -4.31 -8.31
C PRO A 143 -12.84 -3.47 -7.72
N THR A 144 -12.98 -3.12 -6.44
CA THR A 144 -11.99 -2.31 -5.72
C THR A 144 -11.65 -2.95 -4.39
N VAL A 145 -10.38 -2.83 -3.97
CA VAL A 145 -9.89 -3.26 -2.65
C VAL A 145 -9.09 -2.11 -2.03
N LEU A 146 -9.39 -1.79 -0.78
CA LEU A 146 -8.70 -0.78 0.02
C LEU A 146 -7.44 -1.38 0.65
N LEU A 147 -6.37 -0.59 0.73
CA LEU A 147 -5.03 -1.00 1.16
C LEU A 147 -4.62 -0.26 2.43
N GLY A 148 -4.51 -0.97 3.55
CA GLY A 148 -4.01 -0.43 4.81
C GLY A 148 -5.02 0.40 5.59
N PHE A 149 -6.22 0.61 5.09
CA PHE A 149 -7.33 1.30 5.76
C PHE A 149 -8.65 0.66 5.37
N ARG A 150 -9.74 1.05 6.02
CA ARG A 150 -11.11 0.57 5.74
C ARG A 150 -12.09 1.72 5.59
N ASP A 151 -13.16 1.47 4.87
CA ASP A 151 -14.37 2.30 4.91
C ASP A 151 -15.09 2.14 6.26
N SER A 152 -15.53 3.23 6.85
CA SER A 152 -16.22 3.24 8.16
C SER A 152 -17.48 2.36 8.21
N GLN A 153 -18.08 2.07 7.08
CA GLN A 153 -19.27 1.22 6.92
C GLN A 153 -18.95 -0.16 6.31
N SER A 154 -17.68 -0.48 6.10
CA SER A 154 -17.20 -1.75 5.50
C SER A 154 -17.91 -2.11 4.20
N ARG A 155 -18.21 -1.10 3.35
CA ARG A 155 -18.88 -1.29 2.05
C ARG A 155 -17.94 -1.76 0.95
N VAL A 156 -16.62 -1.62 1.16
CA VAL A 156 -15.57 -1.96 0.20
C VAL A 156 -14.58 -2.91 0.85
N PRO A 157 -14.25 -4.03 0.21
CA PRO A 157 -13.24 -4.96 0.70
C PRO A 157 -11.91 -4.28 1.01
N ALA A 158 -11.29 -4.66 2.13
CA ALA A 158 -10.05 -4.06 2.61
C ALA A 158 -9.05 -5.10 3.11
N VAL A 159 -7.76 -4.77 3.03
CA VAL A 159 -6.67 -5.54 3.65
C VAL A 159 -5.85 -4.60 4.52
N LEU A 160 -5.79 -4.87 5.83
CA LEU A 160 -5.20 -3.99 6.82
C LEU A 160 -4.70 -4.76 8.04
N ILE A 161 -4.23 -4.05 9.07
CA ILE A 161 -3.98 -4.57 10.41
C ILE A 161 -4.91 -3.90 11.42
N ASP A 162 -4.98 -4.44 12.63
CA ASP A 162 -5.57 -3.75 13.79
C ASP A 162 -4.58 -2.69 14.32
N TYR A 163 -4.69 -1.45 13.82
CA TYR A 163 -3.83 -0.35 14.22
C TYR A 163 -4.03 0.08 15.67
N ALA A 164 -5.25 -0.03 16.18
CA ALA A 164 -5.55 0.33 17.56
C ALA A 164 -4.88 -0.63 18.54
N THR A 165 -5.01 -1.93 18.32
CA THR A 165 -4.34 -2.94 19.15
C THR A 165 -2.82 -2.83 19.04
N ALA A 166 -2.27 -2.62 17.85
CA ALA A 166 -0.84 -2.47 17.65
C ALA A 166 -0.26 -1.25 18.40
N ALA A 167 -0.94 -0.10 18.35
CA ALA A 167 -0.52 1.10 19.09
C ALA A 167 -0.71 0.95 20.61
N TYR A 168 -1.79 0.29 21.04
CA TYR A 168 -2.01 -0.02 22.45
C TYR A 168 -0.87 -0.87 23.03
N GLU A 169 -0.52 -1.97 22.36
CA GLU A 169 0.56 -2.88 22.80
C GLU A 169 1.94 -2.19 22.80
N ALA A 170 2.23 -1.38 21.78
CA ALA A 170 3.47 -0.61 21.71
C ALA A 170 3.57 0.41 22.88
N THR A 171 2.48 1.15 23.15
CA THR A 171 2.41 2.11 24.24
C THR A 171 2.54 1.40 25.59
N LYS A 172 1.83 0.30 25.76
CA LYS A 172 1.90 -0.52 26.98
C LYS A 172 3.33 -0.98 27.25
N LYS A 173 4.06 -1.43 26.23
CA LYS A 173 5.49 -1.79 26.38
C LYS A 173 6.34 -0.64 26.91
N LEU A 174 6.13 0.59 26.40
CA LEU A 174 6.84 1.77 26.92
C LEU A 174 6.50 2.05 28.39
N ILE A 175 5.23 1.93 28.77
CA ILE A 175 4.78 2.08 30.15
C ILE A 175 5.37 1.00 31.05
N ASP A 176 5.35 -0.25 30.62
CA ASP A 176 5.91 -1.40 31.37
C ASP A 176 7.44 -1.27 31.57
N ASN A 177 8.15 -0.57 30.69
CA ASN A 177 9.55 -0.20 30.86
C ASN A 177 9.77 0.88 31.93
N GLY A 178 8.72 1.43 32.53
CA GLY A 178 8.78 2.41 33.62
C GLY A 178 8.61 3.86 33.21
N ASN A 179 8.33 4.14 31.95
CA ASN A 179 8.11 5.50 31.44
C ASN A 179 6.76 6.05 31.95
N LYS A 180 6.73 7.32 32.37
CA LYS A 180 5.55 8.00 32.93
C LYS A 180 5.04 9.15 32.07
N ASP A 181 5.91 9.72 31.23
CA ASP A 181 5.58 10.76 30.27
C ASP A 181 5.80 10.19 28.85
N VAL A 182 4.80 9.49 28.33
CA VAL A 182 4.84 8.84 27.02
C VAL A 182 4.11 9.72 26.01
N ALA A 183 4.78 10.18 24.98
CA ALA A 183 4.19 10.99 23.92
C ALA A 183 3.77 10.16 22.71
N PHE A 184 2.65 10.56 22.07
CA PHE A 184 2.27 10.07 20.75
C PHE A 184 2.61 11.12 19.69
N LEU A 185 3.47 10.76 18.73
CA LEU A 185 3.90 11.66 17.66
C LEU A 185 3.05 11.42 16.42
N THR A 186 2.32 12.44 15.98
CA THR A 186 1.46 12.39 14.82
C THR A 186 1.63 13.65 13.96
N VAL A 187 0.89 13.73 12.87
CA VAL A 187 0.87 14.89 11.97
C VAL A 187 -0.35 15.76 12.21
N GLU A 188 -0.30 16.99 11.71
CA GLU A 188 -1.45 17.92 11.81
C GLU A 188 -2.59 17.47 10.90
N GLU A 189 -2.26 16.86 9.76
CA GLU A 189 -3.22 16.35 8.81
C GLU A 189 -3.90 15.07 9.33
N GLU A 190 -5.21 14.97 9.10
CA GLU A 190 -5.99 13.79 9.47
C GLU A 190 -5.79 12.69 8.40
N PHE A 191 -5.13 11.59 8.77
CA PHE A 191 -4.96 10.40 7.93
C PHE A 191 -5.79 9.24 8.49
N GLU A 192 -6.40 8.45 7.59
CA GLU A 192 -7.37 7.39 7.91
C GLU A 192 -6.94 6.43 9.05
N THR A 193 -5.65 6.11 9.13
CA THR A 193 -5.14 5.16 10.14
C THR A 193 -4.67 5.83 11.43
N ASN A 194 -4.52 7.16 11.47
CA ASN A 194 -3.99 7.86 12.64
C ASN A 194 -4.96 7.88 13.81
N PRO A 195 -6.29 8.09 13.62
CA PRO A 195 -7.25 8.02 14.71
C PRO A 195 -7.26 6.67 15.43
N GLU A 196 -7.12 5.55 14.70
CA GLU A 196 -7.05 4.21 15.31
C GLU A 196 -5.78 4.04 16.15
N LYS A 197 -4.62 4.50 15.66
CA LYS A 197 -3.35 4.45 16.39
C LYS A 197 -3.42 5.33 17.66
N GLU A 198 -3.97 6.54 17.53
CA GLU A 198 -4.14 7.45 18.66
C GLU A 198 -5.10 6.87 19.70
N ALA A 199 -6.21 6.26 19.28
CA ALA A 199 -7.14 5.60 20.20
C ALA A 199 -6.48 4.46 20.99
N GLY A 200 -5.64 3.64 20.33
CA GLY A 200 -4.86 2.60 21.01
C GLY A 200 -3.87 3.17 22.03
N TYR A 201 -3.16 4.22 21.65
CA TYR A 201 -2.26 4.94 22.55
C TYR A 201 -3.03 5.52 23.77
N VAL A 202 -4.10 6.27 23.52
CA VAL A 202 -4.92 6.90 24.59
C VAL A 202 -5.42 5.84 25.56
N LYS A 203 -5.96 4.72 25.05
CA LYS A 203 -6.42 3.61 25.89
C LYS A 203 -5.34 3.08 26.83
N ALA A 204 -4.12 2.87 26.34
CA ALA A 204 -3.03 2.38 27.18
C ALA A 204 -2.60 3.40 28.25
N ILE A 205 -2.58 4.69 27.91
CA ILE A 205 -2.26 5.80 28.82
C ILE A 205 -3.31 5.93 29.92
N GLU A 206 -4.60 5.89 29.58
CA GLU A 206 -5.71 5.99 30.53
C GLU A 206 -5.75 4.80 31.50
N GLU A 207 -5.56 3.57 31.00
CA GLU A 207 -5.50 2.36 31.84
C GLU A 207 -4.33 2.40 32.85
N ALA A 208 -3.24 3.06 32.48
CA ALA A 208 -2.09 3.28 33.38
C ALA A 208 -2.25 4.48 34.33
N GLY A 209 -3.33 5.26 34.22
CA GLY A 209 -3.54 6.48 35.01
C GLY A 209 -2.54 7.60 34.68
N LEU A 210 -1.97 7.59 33.48
CA LEU A 210 -1.01 8.59 33.00
C LEU A 210 -1.72 9.73 32.26
N LYS A 211 -0.98 10.81 31.98
CA LYS A 211 -1.50 11.96 31.24
C LYS A 211 -1.25 11.76 29.74
N THR A 212 -2.29 11.88 28.94
CA THR A 212 -2.20 11.89 27.46
C THR A 212 -1.35 13.07 26.99
N ARG A 213 -0.43 12.80 26.07
CA ARG A 213 0.47 13.78 25.44
C ARG A 213 0.59 13.51 23.95
N VAL A 214 -0.22 14.19 23.14
CA VAL A 214 -0.17 14.09 21.69
C VAL A 214 0.63 15.27 21.15
N LEU A 215 1.66 15.00 20.37
CA LEU A 215 2.51 16.00 19.72
C LEU A 215 2.31 15.93 18.22
N LYS A 216 1.89 17.06 17.64
CA LYS A 216 1.61 17.17 16.20
C LYS A 216 2.74 17.92 15.51
N PHE A 217 3.17 17.42 14.38
CA PHE A 217 4.25 17.96 13.55
C PHE A 217 3.84 17.93 12.09
N ALA A 218 4.55 18.68 11.23
CA ALA A 218 4.32 18.67 9.81
C ALA A 218 4.58 17.26 9.19
N ASP A 219 3.79 16.88 8.18
CA ASP A 219 3.99 15.62 7.44
C ASP A 219 5.29 15.64 6.60
N LYS A 220 5.66 16.80 6.06
CA LYS A 220 6.89 16.96 5.28
C LYS A 220 8.13 16.83 6.15
N PHE A 221 8.98 15.85 5.83
CA PHE A 221 10.17 15.52 6.60
C PHE A 221 11.13 16.72 6.78
N GLU A 222 11.32 17.54 5.74
CA GLU A 222 12.19 18.71 5.79
C GLU A 222 11.69 19.76 6.79
N THR A 223 10.37 19.92 6.92
CA THR A 223 9.75 20.85 7.87
C THR A 223 9.81 20.27 9.29
N SER A 224 9.41 19.00 9.45
CA SER A 224 9.33 18.36 10.77
C SER A 224 10.69 18.27 11.48
N ILE A 225 11.81 18.16 10.75
CA ILE A 225 13.15 18.21 11.36
C ILE A 225 13.40 19.52 12.14
N GLY A 226 12.97 20.66 11.56
CA GLY A 226 13.06 21.96 12.24
C GLY A 226 12.19 21.99 13.49
N GLU A 227 10.96 21.56 13.38
CA GLU A 227 9.98 21.51 14.48
C GLU A 227 10.45 20.59 15.62
N PHE A 228 11.08 19.44 15.34
CA PHE A 228 11.66 18.58 16.37
C PHE A 228 12.79 19.28 17.14
N LYS A 229 13.67 20.01 16.46
CA LYS A 229 14.74 20.78 17.10
C LYS A 229 14.17 21.88 17.98
N ASP A 230 13.18 22.61 17.49
CA ASP A 230 12.50 23.66 18.25
C ASP A 230 11.78 23.09 19.47
N PHE A 231 11.16 21.91 19.34
CA PHE A 231 10.55 21.22 20.44
C PHE A 231 11.56 20.91 21.57
N PHE A 232 12.70 20.28 21.26
CA PHE A 232 13.70 19.94 22.27
C PHE A 232 14.43 21.17 22.84
N ALA A 233 14.44 22.28 22.14
CA ALA A 233 15.01 23.54 22.64
C ALA A 233 14.07 24.27 23.63
N ASN A 234 12.76 24.11 23.49
CA ASN A 234 11.77 24.94 24.22
C ASN A 234 10.85 24.14 25.13
N GLU A 235 10.72 22.84 24.94
CA GLU A 235 9.77 22.00 25.66
C GLU A 235 10.50 20.90 26.45
N LYS A 236 9.83 20.41 27.50
CA LYS A 236 10.33 19.26 28.25
C LYS A 236 10.24 18.00 27.41
N ALA A 237 11.34 17.26 27.27
CA ALA A 237 11.36 15.97 26.61
C ALA A 237 10.44 14.95 27.33
N PRO A 238 9.70 14.08 26.60
CA PRO A 238 9.01 12.95 27.20
C PRO A 238 10.02 11.84 27.57
N ASP A 239 9.63 10.94 28.47
CA ASP A 239 10.42 9.74 28.79
C ASP A 239 10.42 8.73 27.66
N ALA A 240 9.35 8.72 26.85
CA ALA A 240 9.23 7.86 25.68
C ALA A 240 8.29 8.45 24.61
N ALA A 241 8.43 7.97 23.38
CA ALA A 241 7.58 8.37 22.26
C ALA A 241 7.19 7.18 21.37
N LEU A 242 5.89 7.12 21.02
CA LEU A 242 5.37 6.27 19.93
C LEU A 242 5.05 7.16 18.73
N ALA A 243 5.69 6.92 17.59
CA ALA A 243 5.44 7.69 16.37
C ALA A 243 4.59 6.90 15.37
N ILE A 244 3.74 7.61 14.61
CA ILE A 244 2.86 6.99 13.60
C ILE A 244 3.60 6.29 12.47
N ARG A 245 4.92 6.55 12.31
CA ARG A 245 5.80 5.94 11.28
C ARG A 245 7.28 6.04 11.65
N ASP A 246 8.10 5.14 11.08
CA ASP A 246 9.54 5.06 11.35
C ASP A 246 10.30 6.34 11.01
N SER A 247 9.99 7.02 9.89
CA SER A 247 10.68 8.23 9.49
C SER A 247 10.49 9.36 10.50
N MET A 248 9.29 9.51 11.05
CA MET A 248 9.00 10.48 12.11
C MET A 248 9.74 10.11 13.41
N ALA A 249 9.68 8.83 13.81
CA ALA A 249 10.40 8.32 14.97
C ALA A 249 11.91 8.61 14.89
N ILE A 250 12.52 8.36 13.73
CA ILE A 250 13.96 8.59 13.51
C ILE A 250 14.28 10.08 13.53
N GLY A 251 13.46 10.92 12.89
CA GLY A 251 13.64 12.38 12.92
C GLY A 251 13.61 12.93 14.34
N PHE A 252 12.61 12.52 15.12
CA PHE A 252 12.46 12.90 16.54
C PHE A 252 13.62 12.37 17.40
N MET A 253 13.99 11.10 17.22
CA MET A 253 15.13 10.49 17.92
C MET A 253 16.46 11.22 17.61
N ASN A 254 16.72 11.58 16.37
CA ASN A 254 17.91 12.32 15.98
C ASN A 254 17.94 13.71 16.64
N ALA A 255 16.81 14.43 16.67
CA ALA A 255 16.71 15.72 17.33
C ALA A 255 16.92 15.61 18.86
N ALA A 256 16.44 14.54 19.50
CA ALA A 256 16.71 14.26 20.91
C ALA A 256 18.21 14.07 21.16
N ILE A 257 18.89 13.26 20.31
CA ILE A 257 20.33 13.01 20.42
C ILE A 257 21.13 14.30 20.18
N ASP A 258 20.78 15.08 19.17
CA ASP A 258 21.40 16.38 18.87
C ASP A 258 21.25 17.38 20.04
N SER A 259 20.19 17.22 20.85
CA SER A 259 19.93 18.02 22.06
C SER A 259 20.63 17.46 23.32
N GLY A 260 21.44 16.41 23.18
CA GLY A 260 22.23 15.82 24.25
C GLY A 260 21.56 14.71 25.06
N LEU A 261 20.39 14.23 24.62
CA LEU A 261 19.70 13.10 25.26
C LEU A 261 20.25 11.77 24.72
N SER A 262 20.29 10.77 25.59
CA SER A 262 20.66 9.40 25.25
C SER A 262 19.43 8.55 24.92
N VAL A 263 19.48 7.80 23.82
CA VAL A 263 18.47 6.82 23.43
C VAL A 263 19.07 5.42 23.59
N PRO A 264 18.49 4.53 24.39
CA PRO A 264 17.16 4.61 25.02
C PRO A 264 17.17 5.10 26.47
N ASP A 265 18.31 5.55 27.05
CA ASP A 265 18.45 5.76 28.50
C ASP A 265 17.58 6.93 29.00
N ASP A 266 17.63 8.08 28.31
CA ASP A 266 16.85 9.28 28.66
C ASP A 266 15.49 9.32 27.97
N ILE A 267 15.38 8.76 26.74
CA ILE A 267 14.15 8.70 25.99
C ILE A 267 14.07 7.41 25.16
N GLU A 268 12.96 6.66 25.30
CA GLU A 268 12.68 5.51 24.46
C GLU A 268 11.82 5.92 23.25
N VAL A 269 12.10 5.34 22.06
CA VAL A 269 11.35 5.66 20.84
C VAL A 269 10.94 4.39 20.13
N ILE A 270 9.63 4.30 19.79
CA ILE A 270 9.06 3.26 18.93
C ILE A 270 8.51 3.89 17.66
N GLY A 271 8.82 3.30 16.51
CA GLY A 271 8.23 3.64 15.22
C GLY A 271 7.09 2.72 14.83
N PHE A 272 6.61 2.93 13.61
CA PHE A 272 5.57 2.10 12.98
C PHE A 272 5.99 1.78 11.56
N GLN A 273 5.76 0.53 11.12
CA GLN A 273 5.93 -0.05 9.77
C GLN A 273 7.15 -0.95 9.57
N ASN A 274 8.21 -0.87 10.39
CA ASN A 274 9.45 -1.65 10.26
C ASN A 274 10.11 -1.51 8.87
N THR A 275 10.22 -0.29 8.41
CA THR A 275 10.88 0.03 7.13
C THR A 275 12.40 -0.20 7.22
N GLN A 276 13.08 -0.23 6.07
CA GLN A 276 14.55 -0.31 6.02
C GLN A 276 15.25 0.80 6.82
N TYR A 277 14.60 1.96 7.01
CA TYR A 277 15.14 3.09 7.79
C TYR A 277 15.34 2.71 9.25
N ALA A 278 14.49 1.87 9.83
CA ALA A 278 14.61 1.39 11.20
C ALA A 278 15.92 0.60 11.46
N LEU A 279 16.45 -0.09 10.44
CA LEU A 279 17.74 -0.80 10.50
C LEU A 279 18.92 0.14 10.28
N MET A 280 18.72 1.22 9.53
CA MET A 280 19.78 2.17 9.17
C MET A 280 20.04 3.22 10.26
N SER A 281 19.07 3.48 11.14
CA SER A 281 19.20 4.45 12.25
C SER A 281 20.23 4.01 13.31
N ARG A 282 20.70 4.97 14.11
CA ARG A 282 21.60 4.73 15.25
C ARG A 282 21.14 5.55 16.45
N PRO A 283 20.72 4.85 17.52
CA PRO A 283 20.50 3.39 17.63
C PRO A 283 19.46 2.89 16.62
N GLN A 284 19.49 1.57 16.35
CA GLN A 284 18.45 0.98 15.49
C GLN A 284 17.07 1.09 16.13
N LEU A 285 16.07 1.46 15.35
CA LEU A 285 14.73 1.76 15.82
C LEU A 285 13.91 0.51 16.11
N SER A 286 13.36 0.43 17.32
CA SER A 286 12.28 -0.48 17.68
C SER A 286 10.99 -0.03 16.99
N THR A 287 10.20 -0.96 16.46
CA THR A 287 9.06 -0.58 15.63
C THR A 287 7.97 -1.65 15.64
N VAL A 288 6.73 -1.21 15.47
CA VAL A 288 5.62 -2.08 15.10
C VAL A 288 5.86 -2.56 13.66
N ASN A 289 5.95 -3.87 13.48
CA ASN A 289 6.07 -4.48 12.16
C ASN A 289 4.69 -4.64 11.52
N VAL A 290 4.41 -3.79 10.55
CA VAL A 290 3.24 -3.89 9.68
C VAL A 290 3.63 -4.69 8.45
N PRO A 291 2.92 -5.78 8.10
CA PRO A 291 3.26 -6.63 6.96
C PRO A 291 2.84 -5.97 5.64
N THR A 292 3.52 -4.86 5.27
CA THR A 292 3.12 -4.00 4.13
C THR A 292 3.21 -4.73 2.79
N TYR A 293 4.22 -5.56 2.58
CA TYR A 293 4.32 -6.41 1.39
C TYR A 293 3.12 -7.38 1.32
N GLU A 294 2.79 -8.03 2.41
CA GLU A 294 1.70 -8.99 2.50
C GLU A 294 0.34 -8.31 2.30
N ILE A 295 0.15 -7.08 2.82
CA ILE A 295 -1.06 -6.27 2.55
C ILE A 295 -1.24 -6.13 1.03
N GLY A 296 -0.20 -5.71 0.31
CA GLY A 296 -0.25 -5.60 -1.15
C GLY A 296 -0.52 -6.92 -1.86
N ALA A 297 0.19 -7.98 -1.47
CA ALA A 297 0.08 -9.30 -2.07
C ALA A 297 -1.30 -9.94 -1.85
N VAL A 298 -1.85 -9.84 -0.64
CA VAL A 298 -3.17 -10.36 -0.28
C VAL A 298 -4.26 -9.57 -0.97
N ALA A 299 -4.16 -8.25 -1.00
CA ALA A 299 -5.12 -7.38 -1.68
C ALA A 299 -5.18 -7.66 -3.19
N MET A 300 -4.03 -7.86 -3.84
CA MET A 300 -4.04 -8.24 -5.26
C MET A 300 -4.68 -9.61 -5.51
N ARG A 301 -4.49 -10.58 -4.61
CA ARG A 301 -5.19 -11.88 -4.70
C ARG A 301 -6.69 -11.72 -4.50
N LEU A 302 -7.11 -10.92 -3.50
CA LEU A 302 -8.51 -10.62 -3.23
C LEU A 302 -9.15 -9.95 -4.45
N LEU A 303 -8.50 -8.91 -5.01
CA LEU A 303 -8.96 -8.25 -6.22
C LEU A 303 -9.11 -9.24 -7.39
N THR A 304 -8.15 -10.15 -7.57
CA THR A 304 -8.22 -11.17 -8.63
C THR A 304 -9.43 -12.09 -8.47
N LYS A 305 -9.77 -12.49 -7.26
CA LYS A 305 -10.97 -13.29 -6.96
C LYS A 305 -12.25 -12.51 -7.28
N LEU A 306 -12.34 -11.25 -6.84
CA LEU A 306 -13.48 -10.37 -7.13
C LEU A 306 -13.69 -10.17 -8.64
N MET A 307 -12.62 -9.92 -9.41
CA MET A 307 -12.67 -9.79 -10.87
C MET A 307 -13.13 -11.09 -11.56
N ASN A 308 -12.86 -12.25 -10.98
CA ASN A 308 -13.26 -13.55 -11.51
C ASN A 308 -14.66 -13.98 -11.05
N LYS A 309 -15.31 -13.23 -10.16
CA LYS A 309 -16.60 -13.58 -9.56
C LYS A 309 -16.61 -14.99 -8.95
N GLU A 310 -15.53 -15.34 -8.23
CA GLU A 310 -15.46 -16.60 -7.49
C GLU A 310 -16.45 -16.52 -6.30
N GLU A 311 -17.46 -17.37 -6.28
CA GLU A 311 -18.59 -17.31 -5.34
C GLU A 311 -18.19 -17.42 -3.86
N GLU A 312 -17.02 -17.99 -3.55
CA GLU A 312 -16.49 -18.15 -2.18
C GLU A 312 -15.93 -16.87 -1.56
N VAL A 313 -15.86 -15.76 -2.30
CA VAL A 313 -15.15 -14.52 -1.85
C VAL A 313 -16.04 -13.57 -1.07
N VAL A 314 -17.35 -13.77 -1.08
CA VAL A 314 -18.35 -12.77 -0.62
C VAL A 314 -18.48 -12.68 0.92
N GLU A 315 -17.80 -13.51 1.70
CA GLU A 315 -17.94 -13.51 3.17
C GLU A 315 -16.89 -12.71 3.94
N GLU A 316 -15.76 -12.31 3.34
CA GLU A 316 -14.73 -11.52 4.04
C GLU A 316 -14.61 -10.12 3.40
N GLU A 317 -15.37 -9.16 3.92
CA GLU A 317 -15.26 -7.75 3.53
C GLU A 317 -13.93 -7.12 3.99
N GLU A 318 -13.34 -7.63 5.09
CA GLU A 318 -12.06 -7.17 5.64
C GLU A 318 -11.12 -8.34 5.92
N VAL A 319 -9.88 -8.26 5.41
CA VAL A 319 -8.82 -9.19 5.73
C VAL A 319 -7.84 -8.53 6.70
N MET A 320 -7.92 -8.96 7.97
CA MET A 320 -7.00 -8.51 9.02
C MET A 320 -5.73 -9.34 9.02
N LEU A 321 -4.58 -8.71 8.75
CA LEU A 321 -3.28 -9.36 8.88
C LEU A 321 -2.71 -9.13 10.30
N PRO A 322 -1.94 -10.09 10.85
CA PRO A 322 -1.32 -9.91 12.16
C PRO A 322 -0.16 -8.92 12.06
N HIS A 323 -0.06 -8.02 13.04
CA HIS A 323 1.14 -7.23 13.29
C HIS A 323 2.11 -7.99 14.23
N SER A 324 3.33 -7.51 14.34
CA SER A 324 4.33 -8.00 15.29
C SER A 324 5.23 -6.85 15.74
N PHE A 325 6.18 -7.13 16.62
CA PHE A 325 7.12 -6.12 17.11
C PHE A 325 8.55 -6.53 16.80
N VAL A 326 9.37 -5.55 16.45
CA VAL A 326 10.81 -5.73 16.30
C VAL A 326 11.52 -4.80 17.27
N TRP A 327 11.98 -5.37 18.38
CA TRP A 327 12.70 -4.65 19.41
C TRP A 327 14.17 -4.49 19.05
N ARG A 328 14.67 -3.25 19.17
CA ARG A 328 16.04 -2.86 18.82
C ARG A 328 16.63 -1.91 19.88
N GLY A 329 17.62 -1.11 19.49
CA GLY A 329 18.38 -0.26 20.39
C GLY A 329 17.69 1.03 20.84
N SER A 330 16.54 1.39 20.29
CA SER A 330 15.82 2.61 20.69
C SER A 330 14.87 2.43 21.87
N THR A 331 14.76 1.21 22.41
CA THR A 331 13.99 0.90 23.61
C THR A 331 14.81 0.05 24.58
N LYS A 332 14.50 0.17 25.87
CA LYS A 332 15.03 -0.72 26.90
C LYS A 332 14.50 -2.15 26.68
N LYS A 333 15.29 -3.15 27.10
CA LYS A 333 14.97 -4.56 26.88
C LYS A 333 13.88 -5.06 27.83
#